data_05579e50ccd218142f3cf8eda8589dbb
#
_entry.id   05579e50ccd218142f3cf8eda8589dbb
#
_cell.length_a   1.000
_cell.length_b   1.000
_cell.length_c   1.000
_cell.angle_alpha   90.00
_cell.angle_beta   90.00
_cell.angle_gamma   90.00
#
_symmetry.space_group_name_H-M   'P 1'
#
loop_
_entity.id
_entity.type
_entity.pdbx_description
1 polymer ?
#
loop_
_entity_poly.entity_id
_entity_poly.type
_entity_poly.pdbx_seq_one_letter_code
_entity_poly.pdbx_strand_id
1 'polypeptide(L)' 'MWNEKQTEKPKQNKSELYRFQKRYDELSALVRGLYENLVSGLLPERQYKQLMKQYDDEQAELETKIEEMERNLPKKK' A
#
# COMPACT_ATOMS: atom_id res chain seq x y z
N MET A 1 24.26 22.64 7.09
CA MET A 1 23.84 22.24 7.05
C MET A 1 23.59 21.26 6.76
N TRP A 2 23.61 20.83 6.81
CA TRP A 2 23.41 19.88 6.61
C TRP A 2 22.78 19.38 5.71
N ASN A 3 22.79 19.14 5.14
CA ASN A 3 22.26 18.78 4.31
C ASN A 3 21.98 17.64 4.09
N GLU A 4 21.97 17.19 4.36
CA GLU A 4 21.49 16.16 4.42
C GLU A 4 20.81 15.73 3.43
N LYS A 5 20.44 16.36 2.81
CA LYS A 5 19.64 16.05 1.91
C LYS A 5 20.15 15.19 0.95
N GLN A 6 21.18 15.27 0.58
CA GLN A 6 21.62 14.50 -0.41
C GLN A 6 21.68 13.12 -0.11
N THR A 7 21.96 12.81 1.02
CA THR A 7 22.07 11.45 1.30
C THR A 7 20.81 10.80 1.18
N GLU A 8 19.78 11.54 1.14
CA GLU A 8 18.59 10.93 1.16
C GLU A 8 18.23 10.24 -0.04
N LYS A 9 18.83 10.51 -1.13
CA LYS A 9 18.41 9.89 -2.29
C LYS A 9 18.34 8.43 -2.25
N PRO A 10 19.35 7.73 -1.91
CA PRO A 10 19.25 6.28 -1.84
C PRO A 10 18.30 5.84 -0.79
N LYS A 11 18.24 6.59 0.27
CA LYS A 11 17.34 6.21 1.30
C LYS A 11 15.95 6.41 0.88
N GLN A 12 15.69 7.37 0.04
CA GLN A 12 14.37 7.60 -0.40
C GLN A 12 13.75 6.38 -1.02
N ASN A 13 14.49 5.64 -1.77
CA ASN A 13 13.94 4.45 -2.39
C ASN A 13 13.44 3.48 -1.35
N LYS A 14 14.21 3.28 -0.31
CA LYS A 14 13.76 2.38 0.73
C LYS A 14 12.58 2.95 1.48
N SER A 15 12.59 4.24 1.71
CA SER A 15 11.49 4.86 2.41
C SER A 15 10.21 4.73 1.64
N GLU A 16 10.28 4.92 0.34
CA GLU A 16 9.09 4.81 -0.47
C GLU A 16 8.58 3.38 -0.50
N LEU A 17 9.49 2.43 -0.61
CA LEU A 17 9.08 1.05 -0.59
C LEU A 17 8.38 0.72 0.72
N TYR A 18 8.94 1.17 1.82
CA TYR A 18 8.34 0.94 3.11
C TYR A 18 6.94 1.57 3.18
N ARG A 19 6.81 2.78 2.67
CA ARG A 19 5.51 3.44 2.67
C ARG A 19 4.49 2.67 1.87
N PHE A 20 4.88 2.20 0.70
CA PHE A 20 3.96 1.44 -0.13
C PHE A 20 3.56 0.16 0.56
N GLN A 21 4.50 -0.53 1.18
CA GLN A 21 4.18 -1.76 1.87
C GLN A 21 3.27 -1.49 3.06
N LYS A 22 3.54 -0.42 3.77
CA LYS A 22 2.70 -0.08 4.91
C LYS A 22 1.29 0.26 4.46
N ARG A 23 1.18 1.02 3.39
CA ARG A 23 -0.14 1.36 2.87
C ARG A 23 -0.87 0.12 2.40
N TYR A 24 -0.16 -0.80 1.78
CA TYR A 24 -0.77 -2.04 1.35
C TYR A 24 -1.33 -2.80 2.56
N ASP A 25 -0.57 -2.85 3.63
CA ASP A 25 -1.05 -3.52 4.83
C ASP A 25 -2.27 -2.82 5.41
N GLU A 26 -2.26 -1.50 5.39
CA GLU A 26 -3.41 -0.75 5.87
C GLU A 26 -4.66 -1.07 5.05
N LEU A 27 -4.48 -1.15 3.75
CA LEU A 27 -5.61 -1.46 2.89
C LEU A 27 -6.13 -2.87 3.17
N SER A 28 -5.24 -3.80 3.44
CA SER A 28 -5.67 -5.14 3.78
C SER A 28 -6.52 -5.14 5.05
N ALA A 29 -6.12 -4.35 6.04
CA ALA A 29 -6.89 -4.25 7.26
C ALA A 29 -8.24 -3.59 7.00
N LEU A 30 -8.26 -2.57 6.14
CA LEU A 30 -9.51 -1.91 5.82
C LEU A 30 -10.47 -2.85 5.10
N VAL A 31 -9.94 -3.66 4.20
CA VAL A 31 -10.77 -4.62 3.50
C VAL A 31 -11.38 -5.62 4.47
N ARG A 32 -10.58 -6.06 5.43
CA ARG A 32 -11.09 -7.00 6.41
C ARG A 32 -12.20 -6.34 7.24
N GLY A 33 -12.02 -5.08 7.61
CA GLY A 33 -13.04 -4.36 8.34
C GLY A 33 -14.32 -4.20 7.54
N LEU A 34 -14.18 -3.98 6.23
CA LEU A 34 -15.35 -3.87 5.37
C LEU A 34 -16.13 -5.17 5.37
N TYR A 35 -15.42 -6.28 5.28
CA TYR A 35 -16.09 -7.56 5.27
C TYR A 35 -16.85 -7.80 6.57
N GLU A 36 -16.22 -7.46 7.68
CA GLU A 36 -16.86 -7.63 8.96
C GLU A 36 -18.10 -6.77 9.07
N ASN A 37 -18.04 -5.54 8.57
CA ASN A 37 -19.18 -4.66 8.60
C ASN A 37 -20.30 -5.19 7.71
N LEU A 38 -19.93 -5.78 6.58
CA LEU A 38 -20.93 -6.35 5.71
C LEU A 38 -21.65 -7.50 6.41
N VAL A 39 -20.87 -8.39 7.02
CA VAL A 39 -21.45 -9.55 7.68
C VAL A 39 -22.33 -9.15 8.84
N SER A 40 -21.95 -8.12 9.59
CA SER A 40 -22.74 -7.71 10.73
C SER A 40 -23.94 -6.83 10.35
N GLY A 41 -24.06 -6.51 9.07
CA GLY A 41 -25.19 -5.73 8.63
C GLY A 41 -25.04 -4.23 8.73
N LEU A 42 -23.86 -3.76 9.13
CA LEU A 42 -23.66 -2.32 9.25
C LEU A 42 -23.38 -1.66 7.92
N LEU A 43 -22.95 -2.43 6.94
CA LEU A 43 -22.58 -1.89 5.65
C LEU A 43 -23.42 -2.55 4.56
N PRO A 44 -24.15 -1.78 3.76
CA PRO A 44 -24.90 -2.36 2.66
C PRO A 44 -24.00 -2.99 1.62
N GLU A 45 -24.48 -4.04 1.01
CA GLU A 45 -23.69 -4.75 0.03
C GLU A 45 -23.23 -3.86 -1.11
N ARG A 46 -24.10 -2.95 -1.54
CA ARG A 46 -23.73 -2.05 -2.62
C ARG A 46 -22.52 -1.22 -2.26
N GLN A 47 -22.51 -0.64 -1.06
CA GLN A 47 -21.39 0.16 -0.63
C GLN A 47 -20.15 -0.71 -0.42
N TYR A 48 -20.36 -1.91 0.10
CA TYR A 48 -19.25 -2.81 0.28
C TYR A 48 -18.54 -3.05 -1.04
N LYS A 49 -19.30 -3.31 -2.09
CA LYS A 49 -18.69 -3.57 -3.38
C LYS A 49 -17.94 -2.37 -3.91
N GLN A 50 -18.50 -1.19 -3.73
CA GLN A 50 -17.85 0.02 -4.20
C GLN A 50 -16.54 0.26 -3.48
N LEU A 51 -16.56 0.14 -2.17
CA LEU A 51 -15.36 0.37 -1.39
C LEU A 51 -14.31 -0.70 -1.66
N MET A 52 -14.77 -1.94 -1.80
CA MET A 52 -13.84 -3.02 -2.10
C MET A 52 -13.13 -2.77 -3.41
N LYS A 53 -13.87 -2.30 -4.41
CA LYS A 53 -13.25 -2.04 -5.69
C LYS A 53 -12.18 -0.96 -5.57
N GLN A 54 -12.48 0.10 -4.82
CA GLN A 54 -11.51 1.16 -4.64
C GLN A 54 -10.25 0.67 -3.96
N TYR A 55 -10.42 -0.09 -2.89
CA TYR A 55 -9.26 -0.58 -2.18
C TYR A 55 -8.50 -1.62 -3.00
N ASP A 56 -9.23 -2.44 -3.72
CA ASP A 56 -8.60 -3.44 -4.56
C ASP A 56 -7.75 -2.79 -5.66
N ASP A 57 -8.30 -1.74 -6.27
CA ASP A 57 -7.56 -1.01 -7.30
C ASP A 57 -6.30 -0.39 -6.72
N GLU A 58 -6.41 0.19 -5.55
CA GLU A 58 -5.25 0.81 -4.94
C GLU A 58 -4.22 -0.23 -4.56
N GLN A 59 -4.66 -1.38 -4.05
CA GLN A 59 -3.73 -2.44 -3.72
C GLN A 59 -3.01 -2.97 -4.94
N ALA A 60 -3.73 -3.08 -6.06
CA ALA A 60 -3.11 -3.55 -7.28
C ALA A 60 -2.04 -2.58 -7.75
N GLU A 61 -2.31 -1.28 -7.64
CA GLU A 61 -1.32 -0.30 -7.98
C GLU A 61 -0.11 -0.39 -7.07
N LEU A 62 -0.35 -0.55 -5.79
CA LEU A 62 0.74 -0.64 -4.84
C LEU A 62 1.57 -1.88 -5.09
N GLU A 63 0.92 -2.98 -5.41
CA GLU A 63 1.65 -4.20 -5.71
C GLU A 63 2.60 -3.99 -6.88
N THR A 64 2.11 -3.33 -7.91
CA THR A 64 2.95 -3.07 -9.07
C THR A 64 4.12 -2.17 -8.69
N LYS A 65 3.86 -1.13 -7.91
CA LYS A 65 4.92 -0.23 -7.52
C LYS A 65 5.94 -0.92 -6.62
N ILE A 66 5.46 -1.73 -5.71
CA ILE A 66 6.35 -2.46 -4.82
C ILE A 66 7.23 -3.41 -5.62
N GLU A 67 6.62 -4.12 -6.56
CA GLU A 67 7.39 -5.03 -7.38
C GLU A 67 8.45 -4.30 -8.18
N GLU A 68 8.08 -3.18 -8.76
CA GLU A 68 9.03 -2.42 -9.56
C GLU A 68 10.17 -1.90 -8.71
N MET A 69 9.86 -1.43 -7.52
CA MET A 69 10.90 -0.92 -6.66
C MET A 69 11.81 -2.03 -6.18
N GLU A 70 11.25 -3.17 -5.87
CA GLU A 70 12.07 -4.29 -5.45
C GLU A 70 12.95 -4.77 -6.59
N ARG A 71 12.43 -4.74 -7.80
CA ARG A 71 13.21 -5.16 -8.93
C ARG A 71 14.35 -4.20 -9.19
N ASN A 72 14.14 -2.92 -8.95
CA ASN A 72 15.15 -1.91 -9.19
C ASN A 72 16.15 -1.79 -8.06
N LEU A 73 15.87 -2.35 -6.91
CA LEU A 73 16.83 -2.28 -5.83
C LEU A 73 18.06 -3.12 -6.16
N PRO A 74 19.24 -2.65 -5.77
CA PRO A 74 20.45 -3.45 -6.02
C PRO A 74 20.38 -4.68 -5.19
N LYS A 75 20.49 -5.79 -5.85
CA LYS A 75 20.46 -6.97 -5.12
C LYS A 75 21.72 -7.38 -4.70
N LYS A 76 22.48 -7.18 -4.44
CA LYS A 76 23.62 -7.57 -4.02
C LYS A 76 23.92 -8.76 -3.98
N LYS A 77 23.98 -9.34 -4.20
CA LYS A 77 24.22 -10.48 -4.25
C LYS A 77 24.75 -10.66 -4.37
#